data_62eedfcf0d21d6296a88124a4c629256
#
_entry.id   62eedfcf0d21d6296a88124a4c629256
#
_cell.length_a   1.000
_cell.length_b   1.000
_cell.length_c   1.000
_cell.angle_alpha   90.00
_cell.angle_beta   90.00
_cell.angle_gamma   90.00
#
_symmetry.space_group_name_H-M   'P 1'
#
loop_
_entity.id
_entity.type
_entity.pdbx_description
1 polymer ?
#
loop_
_entity_poly.entity_id
_entity_poly.type
_entity_poly.pdbx_seq_one_letter_code
_entity_poly.pdbx_strand_id
1 'polypeptide(L)'
;DKGLNKPITIVKQKPVFINYSVGNKRYEKNIDDKDLELLNTIETMDFKFWVPTNRMFEGVETSRNNKRGMTHIHHFYSKRNLLVLSYLYEKLQYNKKLMFYFTSIIQRASKLFRWSKNQAGPLSGTLYIASNVFETSIFSLLKNKSNIFKWWMIKEANNILINTGSMTNISNIKDGCID
;
A
#
# COMPACT_ATOMS: atom_id res chain seq x y z
N ASP A 1 -11.67 -12.88 10.74
CA ASP A 1 -10.61 -11.87 10.55
C ASP A 1 -9.46 -12.14 11.51
N LYS A 2 -8.31 -12.52 10.95
CA LYS A 2 -7.11 -12.88 11.73
C LYS A 2 -6.45 -11.66 12.42
N GLY A 3 -6.59 -10.47 11.86
CA GLY A 3 -6.08 -9.24 12.48
C GLY A 3 -6.88 -8.80 13.70
N LEU A 4 -8.20 -9.00 13.67
CA LEU A 4 -9.12 -8.65 14.76
C LEU A 4 -9.39 -9.82 15.72
N ASN A 5 -8.94 -11.02 15.37
CA ASN A 5 -9.24 -12.27 16.07
C ASN A 5 -10.75 -12.49 16.33
N LYS A 6 -11.57 -12.16 15.34
CA LYS A 6 -13.04 -12.32 15.40
C LYS A 6 -13.64 -12.59 14.02
N PRO A 7 -14.81 -13.27 13.96
CA PRO A 7 -15.55 -13.40 12.71
C PRO A 7 -16.09 -12.04 12.25
N ILE A 8 -16.01 -11.79 10.94
CA ILE A 8 -16.61 -10.62 10.30
C ILE A 8 -17.25 -11.01 8.98
N THR A 9 -18.23 -10.23 8.54
CA THR A 9 -18.77 -10.32 7.18
C THR A 9 -18.12 -9.24 6.31
N ILE A 10 -17.40 -9.66 5.29
CA ILE A 10 -16.71 -8.76 4.36
C ILE A 10 -16.91 -9.24 2.92
N VAL A 11 -17.03 -8.30 1.99
CA VAL A 11 -17.07 -8.62 0.56
C VAL A 11 -15.73 -9.21 0.15
N LYS A 12 -15.75 -10.45 -0.35
CA LYS A 12 -14.56 -11.15 -0.85
C LYS A 12 -14.32 -10.82 -2.32
N GLN A 13 -13.08 -10.53 -2.67
CA GLN A 13 -12.65 -10.39 -4.05
C GLN A 13 -12.20 -11.74 -4.59
N LYS A 14 -12.64 -12.09 -5.81
CA LYS A 14 -12.21 -13.31 -6.50
C LYS A 14 -11.09 -12.94 -7.48
N PRO A 15 -9.90 -13.58 -7.39
CA PRO A 15 -8.87 -13.41 -8.40
C PRO A 15 -9.35 -14.01 -9.72
N VAL A 16 -9.05 -13.33 -10.82
CA VAL A 16 -9.50 -13.77 -12.17
C VAL A 16 -8.35 -13.86 -13.15
N PHE A 17 -7.26 -13.11 -12.91
CA PHE A 17 -6.24 -12.92 -13.93
C PHE A 17 -4.88 -12.61 -13.30
N ILE A 18 -3.83 -13.16 -13.87
CA ILE A 18 -2.43 -12.92 -13.43
C ILE A 18 -1.65 -12.33 -14.59
N ASN A 19 -1.01 -11.18 -14.34
CA ASN A 19 0.01 -10.61 -15.20
C ASN A 19 1.39 -10.82 -14.53
N TYR A 20 2.33 -11.42 -15.23
CA TYR A 20 3.65 -11.73 -14.71
C TYR A 20 4.74 -11.50 -15.75
N SER A 21 6.00 -11.45 -15.30
CA SER A 21 7.15 -11.28 -16.19
C SER A 21 8.17 -12.40 -15.98
N VAL A 22 8.73 -12.87 -17.11
CA VAL A 22 9.88 -13.77 -17.13
C VAL A 22 11.00 -13.08 -17.90
N GLY A 23 12.06 -12.68 -17.21
CA GLY A 23 13.04 -11.77 -17.76
C GLY A 23 12.42 -10.43 -18.17
N ASN A 24 12.57 -10.04 -19.42
CA ASN A 24 12.01 -8.79 -19.99
C ASN A 24 10.67 -8.98 -20.70
N LYS A 25 10.13 -10.21 -20.77
CA LYS A 25 8.86 -10.49 -21.44
C LYS A 25 7.72 -10.54 -20.44
N ARG A 26 6.57 -9.94 -20.80
CA ARG A 26 5.33 -9.97 -20.04
C ARG A 26 4.43 -11.07 -20.55
N TYR A 27 3.77 -11.73 -19.65
CA TYR A 27 2.82 -12.81 -19.90
C TYR A 27 1.56 -12.58 -19.06
N GLU A 28 0.47 -13.15 -19.54
CA GLU A 28 -0.84 -13.10 -18.90
C GLU A 28 -1.43 -14.49 -18.88
N LYS A 29 -2.07 -14.84 -17.76
CA LYS A 29 -2.81 -16.11 -17.66
C LYS A 29 -4.09 -15.93 -16.85
N ASN A 30 -5.08 -16.75 -17.13
CA ASN A 30 -6.20 -16.95 -16.23
C ASN A 30 -5.73 -17.68 -14.97
N ILE A 31 -6.47 -17.48 -13.87
CA ILE A 31 -6.25 -18.23 -12.64
C ILE A 31 -6.50 -19.71 -12.88
N ASP A 32 -5.59 -20.55 -12.42
CA ASP A 32 -5.70 -22.01 -12.38
C ASP A 32 -5.88 -22.55 -10.95
N ASP A 33 -6.09 -23.85 -10.83
CA ASP A 33 -6.33 -24.49 -9.54
C ASP A 33 -5.14 -24.40 -8.60
N LYS A 34 -3.91 -24.44 -9.13
CA LYS A 34 -2.67 -24.26 -8.31
C LYS A 34 -2.58 -22.86 -7.73
N ASP A 35 -2.97 -21.84 -8.49
CA ASP A 35 -3.01 -20.47 -7.99
C ASP A 35 -4.05 -20.32 -6.88
N LEU A 36 -5.21 -20.96 -7.02
CA LEU A 36 -6.27 -20.94 -6.01
C LEU A 36 -5.83 -21.67 -4.73
N GLU A 37 -5.17 -22.80 -4.85
CA GLU A 37 -4.62 -23.57 -3.71
C GLU A 37 -3.59 -22.73 -2.94
N LEU A 38 -2.66 -22.08 -3.65
CA LEU A 38 -1.69 -21.17 -3.05
C LEU A 38 -2.37 -20.00 -2.32
N LEU A 39 -3.39 -19.38 -2.92
CA LEU A 39 -4.13 -18.29 -2.30
C LEU A 39 -4.88 -18.77 -1.05
N ASN A 40 -5.50 -19.95 -1.08
CA ASN A 40 -6.16 -20.55 0.07
C ASN A 40 -5.17 -20.82 1.22
N THR A 41 -3.98 -21.32 0.89
CA THR A 41 -2.90 -21.51 1.87
C THR A 41 -2.52 -20.19 2.53
N ILE A 42 -2.36 -19.11 1.74
CA ILE A 42 -2.05 -17.78 2.26
C ILE A 42 -3.17 -17.23 3.15
N GLU A 43 -4.43 -17.44 2.78
CA GLU A 43 -5.58 -16.97 3.58
C GLU A 43 -5.65 -17.64 4.96
N THR A 44 -5.17 -18.88 5.10
CA THR A 44 -5.13 -19.60 6.39
C THR A 44 -3.98 -19.16 7.29
N MET A 45 -2.94 -18.52 6.76
CA MET A 45 -1.78 -18.10 7.54
C MET A 45 -2.15 -17.08 8.62
N ASP A 46 -1.56 -17.22 9.80
CA ASP A 46 -1.66 -16.21 10.86
C ASP A 46 -0.63 -15.09 10.65
N PHE A 47 -0.94 -13.91 11.17
CA PHE A 47 0.01 -12.81 11.20
C PHE A 47 1.05 -13.06 12.31
N LYS A 48 2.32 -13.08 11.93
CA LYS A 48 3.45 -13.22 12.88
C LYS A 48 3.95 -11.86 13.39
N PHE A 49 3.59 -10.78 12.70
CA PHE A 49 4.02 -9.42 12.98
C PHE A 49 2.82 -8.49 13.10
N TRP A 50 3.06 -7.29 13.59
CA TRP A 50 2.04 -6.28 13.77
C TRP A 50 1.34 -5.93 12.44
N VAL A 51 0.02 -5.80 12.50
CA VAL A 51 -0.83 -5.29 11.43
C VAL A 51 -1.70 -4.14 11.93
N PRO A 52 -2.02 -3.13 11.10
CA PRO A 52 -2.83 -1.98 11.50
C PRO A 52 -4.31 -2.37 11.59
N THR A 53 -4.77 -2.71 12.79
CA THR A 53 -6.17 -3.09 13.05
C THR A 53 -7.07 -1.93 13.45
N ASN A 54 -6.60 -0.70 13.33
CA ASN A 54 -7.38 0.48 13.63
C ASN A 54 -8.61 0.56 12.72
N ARG A 55 -9.77 0.91 13.32
CA ARG A 55 -10.98 1.21 12.58
C ARG A 55 -10.80 2.51 11.79
N MET A 56 -11.28 2.54 10.55
CA MET A 56 -11.33 3.76 9.75
C MET A 56 -12.33 4.74 10.36
N PHE A 57 -12.02 6.04 10.28
CA PHE A 57 -12.95 7.08 10.67
C PHE A 57 -14.22 7.01 9.83
N GLU A 58 -15.36 7.29 10.46
CA GLU A 58 -16.64 7.36 9.76
C GLU A 58 -16.73 8.67 8.97
N GLY A 59 -17.26 8.57 7.75
CA GLY A 59 -17.38 9.70 6.86
C GLY A 59 -17.91 9.30 5.49
N VAL A 60 -18.14 10.28 4.64
CA VAL A 60 -18.67 10.06 3.27
C VAL A 60 -17.79 9.09 2.47
N GLU A 61 -16.48 9.25 2.56
CA GLU A 61 -15.53 8.44 1.79
C GLU A 61 -15.45 6.96 2.26
N THR A 62 -15.63 6.72 3.55
CA THR A 62 -15.58 5.38 4.14
C THR A 62 -16.92 4.68 4.16
N SER A 63 -18.04 5.39 4.00
CA SER A 63 -19.39 4.84 4.12
C SER A 63 -19.66 3.69 3.15
N ARG A 64 -19.17 3.77 1.91
CA ARG A 64 -19.29 2.72 0.88
C ARG A 64 -18.51 1.45 1.26
N ASN A 65 -17.34 1.62 1.85
CA ASN A 65 -16.51 0.52 2.32
C ASN A 65 -17.13 -0.13 3.57
N ASN A 66 -17.70 0.67 4.48
CA ASN A 66 -18.40 0.19 5.67
C ASN A 66 -19.56 -0.75 5.30
N LYS A 67 -20.38 -0.39 4.29
CA LYS A 67 -21.47 -1.24 3.76
C LYS A 67 -20.97 -2.59 3.23
N ARG A 68 -19.70 -2.68 2.86
CA ARG A 68 -19.05 -3.91 2.37
C ARG A 68 -18.27 -4.65 3.45
N GLY A 69 -18.34 -4.21 4.71
CA GLY A 69 -17.60 -4.78 5.83
C GLY A 69 -16.13 -4.38 5.90
N MET A 70 -15.64 -3.52 4.98
CA MET A 70 -14.25 -3.06 4.95
C MET A 70 -14.07 -1.84 5.84
N THR A 71 -13.98 -2.07 7.14
CA THR A 71 -14.06 -1.04 8.18
C THR A 71 -12.74 -0.71 8.87
N HIS A 72 -11.68 -1.50 8.62
CA HIS A 72 -10.39 -1.38 9.29
C HIS A 72 -9.26 -1.20 8.28
N ILE A 73 -8.14 -0.62 8.70
CA ILE A 73 -7.00 -0.31 7.81
C ILE A 73 -6.50 -1.56 7.08
N HIS A 74 -6.32 -2.69 7.78
CA HIS A 74 -5.83 -3.93 7.16
C HIS A 74 -6.78 -4.50 6.10
N HIS A 75 -8.07 -4.14 6.07
CA HIS A 75 -9.00 -4.56 5.03
C HIS A 75 -8.68 -3.95 3.64
N PHE A 76 -7.90 -2.86 3.63
CA PHE A 76 -7.44 -2.22 2.40
C PHE A 76 -6.33 -2.98 1.68
N TYR A 77 -5.85 -4.08 2.23
CA TYR A 77 -4.80 -4.91 1.64
C TYR A 77 -5.30 -6.32 1.40
N SER A 78 -4.73 -7.02 0.41
CA SER A 78 -4.86 -8.47 0.33
C SER A 78 -4.06 -9.12 1.46
N LYS A 79 -4.45 -10.32 1.84
CA LYS A 79 -3.73 -11.09 2.88
C LYS A 79 -2.25 -11.25 2.53
N ARG A 80 -1.96 -11.59 1.27
CA ARG A 80 -0.60 -11.76 0.76
C ARG A 80 0.25 -10.50 0.94
N ASN A 81 -0.25 -9.35 0.47
CA ASN A 81 0.46 -8.09 0.61
C ASN A 81 0.61 -7.68 2.07
N LEU A 82 -0.41 -7.89 2.89
CA LEU A 82 -0.37 -7.53 4.29
C LEU A 82 0.66 -8.34 5.09
N LEU A 83 0.81 -9.64 4.80
CA LEU A 83 1.85 -10.48 5.41
C LEU A 83 3.26 -9.96 5.10
N VAL A 84 3.51 -9.59 3.85
CA VAL A 84 4.82 -9.04 3.44
C VAL A 84 5.04 -7.65 4.05
N LEU A 85 4.02 -6.78 4.03
CA LEU A 85 4.12 -5.44 4.60
C LEU A 85 4.35 -5.47 6.11
N SER A 86 3.68 -6.35 6.85
CA SER A 86 3.88 -6.50 8.30
C SER A 86 5.30 -6.96 8.64
N TYR A 87 5.84 -7.88 7.88
CA TYR A 87 7.24 -8.31 8.00
C TYR A 87 8.22 -7.17 7.71
N LEU A 88 8.01 -6.44 6.61
CA LEU A 88 8.86 -5.30 6.25
C LEU A 88 8.81 -4.19 7.30
N TYR A 89 7.63 -3.86 7.79
CA TYR A 89 7.47 -2.87 8.85
C TYR A 89 8.31 -3.25 10.09
N GLU A 90 8.21 -4.48 10.55
CA GLU A 90 8.98 -4.98 11.69
C GLU A 90 10.49 -4.81 11.49
N LYS A 91 10.99 -5.04 10.27
CA LYS A 91 12.42 -4.91 9.97
C LYS A 91 12.91 -3.47 9.77
N LEU A 92 12.02 -2.57 9.33
CA LEU A 92 12.39 -1.23 8.87
C LEU A 92 12.04 -0.12 9.85
N GLN A 93 11.17 -0.36 10.84
CA GLN A 93 10.55 0.67 11.71
C GLN A 93 11.56 1.56 12.45
N TYR A 94 12.74 1.06 12.75
CA TYR A 94 13.79 1.83 13.46
C TYR A 94 14.69 2.66 12.53
N ASN A 95 14.56 2.53 11.22
CA ASN A 95 15.34 3.29 10.25
C ASN A 95 14.47 4.27 9.50
N LYS A 96 14.57 5.56 9.83
CA LYS A 96 13.73 6.63 9.24
C LYS A 96 13.81 6.69 7.71
N LYS A 97 15.01 6.51 7.12
CA LYS A 97 15.19 6.53 5.65
C LYS A 97 14.51 5.33 4.98
N LEU A 98 14.66 4.14 5.54
CA LEU A 98 13.99 2.94 5.04
C LEU A 98 12.48 2.99 5.28
N MET A 99 12.01 3.59 6.37
CA MET A 99 10.58 3.83 6.59
C MET A 99 9.99 4.80 5.58
N PHE A 100 10.69 5.85 5.19
CA PHE A 100 10.26 6.73 4.12
C PHE A 100 10.12 5.95 2.79
N TYR A 101 11.09 5.10 2.47
CA TYR A 101 11.02 4.21 1.32
C TYR A 101 9.82 3.25 1.39
N PHE A 102 9.63 2.60 2.53
CA PHE A 102 8.49 1.72 2.80
C PHE A 102 7.15 2.44 2.61
N THR A 103 6.97 3.63 3.18
CA THR A 103 5.71 4.40 3.06
C THR A 103 5.39 4.77 1.61
N SER A 104 6.40 4.94 0.76
CA SER A 104 6.22 5.28 -0.66
C SER A 104 5.51 4.21 -1.50
N ILE A 105 5.45 2.95 -1.02
CA ILE A 105 4.81 1.84 -1.73
C ILE A 105 3.43 1.48 -1.18
N ILE A 106 3.07 1.93 0.04
CA ILE A 106 1.88 1.49 0.78
C ILE A 106 0.58 1.72 -0.01
N GLN A 107 0.40 2.91 -0.57
CA GLN A 107 -0.81 3.22 -1.33
C GLN A 107 -0.97 2.28 -2.54
N ARG A 108 0.10 2.04 -3.26
CA ARG A 108 0.09 1.20 -4.47
C ARG A 108 -0.03 -0.29 -4.16
N ALA A 109 0.36 -0.70 -2.96
CA ALA A 109 0.19 -2.05 -2.44
C ALA A 109 -1.24 -2.35 -1.97
N SER A 110 -2.08 -1.32 -1.85
CA SER A 110 -3.44 -1.42 -1.33
C SER A 110 -4.47 -1.71 -2.41
N LYS A 111 -5.68 -2.09 -1.99
CA LYS A 111 -6.87 -2.26 -2.84
C LYS A 111 -7.42 -0.93 -3.38
N LEU A 112 -6.85 0.20 -3.01
CA LEU A 112 -7.16 1.49 -3.63
C LEU A 112 -6.64 1.58 -5.08
N PHE A 113 -5.72 0.68 -5.46
CA PHE A 113 -5.23 0.58 -6.82
C PHE A 113 -6.24 -0.21 -7.67
N ARG A 114 -7.05 0.50 -8.44
CA ARG A 114 -8.08 -0.09 -9.29
C ARG A 114 -7.52 -0.56 -10.62
N TRP A 115 -8.15 -1.58 -11.19
CA TRP A 115 -7.97 -1.97 -12.58
C TRP A 115 -9.08 -1.38 -13.45
N SER A 116 -8.70 -0.82 -14.59
CA SER A 116 -9.61 -0.37 -15.65
C SER A 116 -8.95 -0.65 -16.99
N LYS A 117 -9.76 -0.92 -18.01
CA LYS A 117 -9.28 -1.22 -19.37
C LYS A 117 -8.36 -0.11 -19.92
N ASN A 118 -8.68 1.13 -19.64
CA ASN A 118 -7.97 2.29 -20.20
C ASN A 118 -6.94 2.89 -19.23
N GLN A 119 -7.09 2.67 -17.94
CA GLN A 119 -6.22 3.28 -16.93
C GLN A 119 -6.25 2.50 -15.62
N ALA A 120 -5.14 1.89 -15.27
CA ALA A 120 -4.93 1.33 -13.94
C ALA A 120 -4.30 2.38 -13.02
N GLY A 121 -4.84 2.54 -11.81
CA GLY A 121 -4.28 3.48 -10.86
C GLY A 121 -5.17 3.76 -9.64
N PRO A 122 -4.64 4.44 -8.63
CA PRO A 122 -5.46 4.87 -7.50
C PRO A 122 -6.44 5.96 -7.95
N LEU A 123 -7.64 5.94 -7.38
CA LEU A 123 -8.55 7.06 -7.48
C LEU A 123 -8.04 8.19 -6.58
N SER A 124 -7.85 9.37 -7.16
CA SER A 124 -7.45 10.54 -6.38
C SER A 124 -8.59 11.03 -5.49
N GLY A 125 -8.27 11.48 -4.28
CA GLY A 125 -9.22 12.14 -3.37
C GLY A 125 -10.29 11.23 -2.75
N THR A 126 -10.14 9.90 -2.79
CA THR A 126 -11.12 8.98 -2.21
C THR A 126 -10.47 7.78 -1.55
N LEU A 127 -11.14 7.24 -0.52
CA LEU A 127 -10.81 5.96 0.12
C LEU A 127 -11.67 4.79 -0.41
N TYR A 128 -12.46 5.02 -1.45
CA TYR A 128 -13.33 3.99 -2.01
C TYR A 128 -12.54 2.87 -2.68
N ILE A 129 -12.80 1.62 -2.24
CA ILE A 129 -12.25 0.42 -2.87
C ILE A 129 -13.17 0.00 -4.02
N ALA A 130 -12.65 0.04 -5.24
CA ALA A 130 -13.39 -0.36 -6.43
C ALA A 130 -13.69 -1.87 -6.45
N SER A 131 -14.66 -2.30 -7.28
CA SER A 131 -14.94 -3.72 -7.48
C SER A 131 -13.78 -4.45 -8.18
N ASN A 132 -13.13 -3.79 -9.15
CA ASN A 132 -11.98 -4.31 -9.86
C ASN A 132 -10.71 -3.71 -9.26
N VAL A 133 -9.95 -4.55 -8.58
CA VAL A 133 -8.69 -4.18 -7.92
C VAL A 133 -7.53 -4.79 -8.68
N PHE A 134 -6.45 -4.04 -8.78
CA PHE A 134 -5.17 -4.50 -9.29
C PHE A 134 -4.22 -4.70 -8.11
N GLU A 135 -3.93 -5.94 -7.77
CA GLU A 135 -2.96 -6.26 -6.74
C GLU A 135 -1.54 -6.25 -7.32
N THR A 136 -0.70 -5.35 -6.82
CA THR A 136 0.71 -5.26 -7.22
C THR A 136 1.60 -6.01 -6.24
N SER A 137 2.55 -6.79 -6.74
CA SER A 137 3.56 -7.44 -5.91
C SER A 137 4.42 -6.41 -5.16
N ILE A 138 4.55 -6.58 -3.84
CA ILE A 138 5.40 -5.72 -2.99
C ILE A 138 6.85 -5.71 -3.48
N PHE A 139 7.39 -6.87 -3.89
CA PHE A 139 8.76 -6.97 -4.39
C PHE A 139 8.96 -6.17 -5.69
N SER A 140 7.97 -6.18 -6.58
CA SER A 140 8.01 -5.36 -7.80
C SER A 140 7.95 -3.87 -7.48
N LEU A 141 7.14 -3.46 -6.50
CA LEU A 141 7.07 -2.07 -6.04
C LEU A 141 8.41 -1.61 -5.46
N LEU A 142 9.02 -2.40 -4.59
CA LEU A 142 10.34 -2.12 -4.03
C LEU A 142 11.40 -2.02 -5.12
N LYS A 143 11.46 -2.97 -6.03
CA LYS A 143 12.42 -2.96 -7.15
C LYS A 143 12.27 -1.68 -7.98
N ASN A 144 11.05 -1.31 -8.36
CA ASN A 144 10.80 -0.12 -9.18
C ASN A 144 11.17 1.19 -8.46
N LYS A 145 11.03 1.24 -7.15
CA LYS A 145 11.37 2.41 -6.33
C LYS A 145 12.85 2.47 -5.95
N SER A 146 13.57 1.34 -6.00
CA SER A 146 14.93 1.24 -5.49
C SER A 146 15.91 2.20 -6.16
N ASN A 147 15.80 2.45 -7.47
CA ASN A 147 16.69 3.35 -8.18
C ASN A 147 16.51 4.81 -7.74
N ILE A 148 15.26 5.24 -7.56
CA ILE A 148 14.94 6.60 -7.06
C ILE A 148 15.45 6.74 -5.62
N PHE A 149 15.26 5.71 -4.79
CA PHE A 149 15.70 5.72 -3.40
C PHE A 149 17.23 5.72 -3.26
N LYS A 150 17.94 4.95 -4.09
CA LYS A 150 19.41 4.99 -4.16
C LYS A 150 19.93 6.39 -4.50
N TRP A 151 19.34 7.02 -5.50
CA TRP A 151 19.70 8.39 -5.88
C TRP A 151 19.48 9.39 -4.72
N TRP A 152 18.35 9.30 -4.03
CA TRP A 152 18.04 10.15 -2.87
C TRP A 152 18.99 9.91 -1.68
N MET A 153 19.40 8.66 -1.44
CA MET A 153 20.34 8.31 -0.37
C MET A 153 21.74 8.90 -0.58
N ILE A 154 22.14 9.14 -1.83
CA ILE A 154 23.47 9.65 -2.18
C ILE A 154 23.53 11.17 -2.09
N LYS A 155 22.41 11.87 -2.31
CA LYS A 155 22.35 13.32 -2.22
C LYS A 155 22.07 13.77 -0.80
N GLU A 156 23.04 14.36 -0.13
CA GLU A 156 22.79 15.17 1.06
C GLU A 156 22.16 16.49 0.62
N ALA A 157 20.92 16.71 1.02
CA ALA A 157 20.23 17.96 0.78
C ALA A 157 20.55 18.93 1.91
N ASN A 158 21.63 19.71 1.77
CA ASN A 158 22.08 20.62 2.81
C ASN A 158 21.24 21.91 2.89
N ASN A 159 20.33 22.14 1.92
CA ASN A 159 19.56 23.39 1.78
C ASN A 159 18.04 23.16 1.75
N ILE A 160 17.53 22.16 2.47
CA ILE A 160 16.08 21.92 2.59
C ILE A 160 15.65 22.18 4.02
N LEU A 161 14.77 23.18 4.20
CA LEU A 161 14.05 23.41 5.44
C LEU A 161 12.63 22.84 5.30
N ILE A 162 12.26 21.86 6.14
CA ILE A 162 10.89 21.36 6.24
C ILE A 162 10.29 21.91 7.52
N ASN A 163 9.27 22.75 7.40
CA ASN A 163 8.54 23.35 8.51
C ASN A 163 7.06 23.00 8.44
N THR A 164 6.44 22.75 9.58
CA THR A 164 4.99 22.53 9.75
C THR A 164 4.21 23.82 10.05
N GLY A 165 4.86 24.96 10.01
CA GLY A 165 4.27 26.28 10.27
C GLY A 165 3.45 26.84 9.09
N SER A 166 2.74 27.93 9.32
CA SER A 166 2.05 28.67 8.28
C SER A 166 3.04 29.34 7.33
N MET A 167 2.76 29.33 6.02
CA MET A 167 3.56 30.07 5.03
C MET A 167 3.54 31.59 5.24
N THR A 168 2.58 32.11 6.01
CA THR A 168 2.50 33.54 6.35
C THR A 168 3.35 33.94 7.55
N ASN A 169 3.97 32.97 8.22
CA ASN A 169 4.85 33.23 9.35
C ASN A 169 6.03 32.23 9.34
N ILE A 170 7.10 32.60 8.65
CA ILE A 170 8.33 31.82 8.51
C ILE A 170 9.44 32.54 9.32
N SER A 171 9.21 32.72 10.62
CA SER A 171 10.09 33.47 11.51
C SER A 171 11.50 32.87 11.70
N ASN A 172 11.69 31.61 11.27
CA ASN A 172 12.98 30.89 11.34
C ASN A 172 13.81 31.01 10.04
N ILE A 173 13.32 31.72 9.02
CA ILE A 173 14.07 32.04 7.81
C ILE A 173 14.41 33.53 7.84
N LYS A 174 15.69 33.87 7.70
CA LYS A 174 16.14 35.26 7.60
C LYS A 174 15.68 35.86 6.28
N ASP A 175 15.31 37.14 6.30
CA ASP A 175 14.98 37.88 5.08
C ASP A 175 16.13 37.83 4.07
N GLY A 176 15.80 37.63 2.79
CA GLY A 176 16.78 37.55 1.72
C GLY A 176 17.55 36.21 1.62
N CYS A 177 17.13 35.15 2.32
CA CYS A 177 17.74 33.81 2.23
C CYS A 177 17.14 32.91 1.13
N ILE A 178 16.07 33.35 0.48
CA ILE A 178 15.38 32.60 -0.60
C ILE A 178 15.43 33.48 -1.86
N ASP A 179 16.08 32.98 -2.92
CA ASP A 179 16.09 33.59 -4.25
C ASP A 179 14.87 33.14 -5.05
#